data_2eb475b80bd96b5a6d33e3add2297ded
#
_entry.id   2eb475b80bd96b5a6d33e3add2297ded
#
_cell.length_a   1.000
_cell.length_b   1.000
_cell.length_c   1.000
_cell.angle_alpha   90.00
_cell.angle_beta   90.00
_cell.angle_gamma   90.00
#
_symmetry.space_group_name_H-M   'P 1'
#
loop_
_entity.id
_entity.type
_entity.pdbx_description
1 polymer ?
#
loop_
_entity_poly.entity_id
_entity_poly.type
_entity_poly.pdbx_seq_one_letter_code
_entity_poly.pdbx_strand_id
1 'polypeptide(L)'
;MEGLVKILGLALVAYAVLVAGCAMMQRSLMYFPDSDLVSLPEGFQAVNFRTSDHLELISWYRPAQKSYPTLVYFQGNGGNISHRIHKTRPLFEAGYGLMLVGYRGYGGNPGSPTEDGLYLDARAALDFLKARGITKEQLVLVGESLGSGVAVRMASEIRVKAVILEAPYTSTVDVGQAAYFFLPVRLLMYDRFPSIDLIGRIQVPLLLIHGEADNIIPIRFGRRLFKTAKQPKEAHFIAGAGHNDLFEHGLTDIELDFLARLPR
;
A
#
# COMPACT_ATOMS: atom_id res chain seq x y z
N MET A 1 -6.59 20.82 48.28
CA MET A 1 -5.56 19.96 47.65
C MET A 1 -6.06 18.54 47.37
N GLU A 2 -6.70 17.85 48.31
CA GLU A 2 -7.21 16.47 48.06
C GLU A 2 -8.19 16.32 46.90
N GLY A 3 -9.12 17.27 46.72
CA GLY A 3 -10.05 17.23 45.60
C GLY A 3 -9.36 17.29 44.22
N LEU A 4 -8.33 18.14 44.09
CA LEU A 4 -7.57 18.26 42.85
C LEU A 4 -6.75 16.98 42.56
N VAL A 5 -6.14 16.37 43.57
CA VAL A 5 -5.39 15.12 43.44
C VAL A 5 -6.31 13.97 42.99
N LYS A 6 -7.53 13.87 43.53
CA LYS A 6 -8.52 12.89 43.11
C LYS A 6 -8.96 13.08 41.66
N ILE A 7 -9.21 14.34 41.21
CA ILE A 7 -9.57 14.65 39.84
C ILE A 7 -8.45 14.29 38.88
N LEU A 8 -7.20 14.67 39.17
CA LEU A 8 -6.02 14.34 38.36
C LEU A 8 -5.79 12.82 38.29
N GLY A 9 -5.98 12.11 39.39
CA GLY A 9 -5.88 10.65 39.44
C GLY A 9 -6.93 9.98 38.53
N LEU A 10 -8.18 10.45 38.59
CA LEU A 10 -9.26 9.94 37.73
C LEU A 10 -8.99 10.22 36.24
N ALA A 11 -8.52 11.42 35.90
CA ALA A 11 -8.16 11.79 34.53
C ALA A 11 -7.02 10.92 33.98
N LEU A 12 -6.01 10.62 34.81
CA LEU A 12 -4.92 9.73 34.43
C LEU A 12 -5.40 8.30 34.15
N VAL A 13 -6.26 7.78 35.03
CA VAL A 13 -6.86 6.44 34.83
C VAL A 13 -7.68 6.40 33.55
N ALA A 14 -8.54 7.41 33.33
CA ALA A 14 -9.35 7.50 32.10
C ALA A 14 -8.47 7.55 30.83
N TYR A 15 -7.39 8.33 30.86
CA TYR A 15 -6.43 8.39 29.77
C TYR A 15 -5.71 7.04 29.54
N ALA A 16 -5.29 6.37 30.62
CA ALA A 16 -4.66 5.05 30.52
C ALA A 16 -5.62 4.00 29.91
N VAL A 17 -6.91 4.03 30.30
CA VAL A 17 -7.94 3.16 29.71
C VAL A 17 -8.15 3.46 28.22
N LEU A 18 -8.20 4.74 27.84
CA LEU A 18 -8.31 5.16 26.44
C LEU A 18 -7.10 4.64 25.62
N VAL A 19 -5.90 4.85 26.13
CA VAL A 19 -4.65 4.40 25.49
C VAL A 19 -4.63 2.88 25.32
N ALA A 20 -5.00 2.13 26.36
CA ALA A 20 -5.08 0.67 26.32
C ALA A 20 -6.14 0.20 25.32
N GLY A 21 -7.31 0.82 25.28
CA GLY A 21 -8.37 0.53 24.30
C GLY A 21 -7.92 0.76 22.87
N CYS A 22 -7.30 1.90 22.58
CA CYS A 22 -6.72 2.19 21.26
C CYS A 22 -5.63 1.20 20.88
N ALA A 23 -4.77 0.81 21.81
CA ALA A 23 -3.72 -0.18 21.57
C ALA A 23 -4.28 -1.56 21.21
N MET A 24 -5.34 -2.01 21.89
CA MET A 24 -6.02 -3.27 21.58
C MET A 24 -6.76 -3.24 20.25
N MET A 25 -7.35 -2.10 19.89
CA MET A 25 -8.18 -1.95 18.69
C MET A 25 -7.42 -1.42 17.47
N GLN A 26 -6.12 -1.18 17.54
CA GLN A 26 -5.36 -0.47 16.51
C GLN A 26 -5.49 -1.08 15.11
N ARG A 27 -5.57 -2.41 14.99
CA ARG A 27 -5.76 -3.08 13.70
C ARG A 27 -7.15 -2.83 13.12
N SER A 28 -8.20 -2.82 13.93
CA SER A 28 -9.55 -2.44 13.49
C SER A 28 -9.66 -0.95 13.13
N LEU A 29 -8.78 -0.10 13.67
CA LEU A 29 -8.68 1.32 13.31
C LEU A 29 -7.79 1.57 12.08
N MET A 30 -7.03 0.58 11.64
CA MET A 30 -6.08 0.69 10.55
C MET A 30 -6.53 -0.05 9.29
N TYR A 31 -7.12 -1.22 9.42
CA TYR A 31 -7.53 -2.07 8.30
C TYR A 31 -9.07 -2.10 8.19
N PHE A 32 -9.58 -1.80 7.01
CA PHE A 32 -11.01 -1.75 6.71
C PHE A 32 -11.35 -2.70 5.56
N PRO A 33 -11.18 -4.02 5.77
CA PRO A 33 -11.45 -5.00 4.75
C PRO A 33 -12.93 -5.03 4.39
N ASP A 34 -13.22 -5.06 3.08
CA ASP A 34 -14.50 -5.43 2.54
C ASP A 34 -14.44 -6.91 2.14
N SER A 35 -15.37 -7.71 2.65
CA SER A 35 -15.46 -9.14 2.41
C SER A 35 -16.32 -9.51 1.20
N ASP A 36 -17.00 -8.54 0.57
CA ASP A 36 -17.92 -8.80 -0.51
C ASP A 36 -17.20 -9.45 -1.71
N LEU A 37 -17.74 -10.58 -2.13
CA LEU A 37 -17.28 -11.27 -3.33
C LEU A 37 -17.86 -10.57 -4.55
N VAL A 38 -17.01 -9.91 -5.31
CA VAL A 38 -17.39 -9.24 -6.56
C VAL A 38 -17.08 -10.15 -7.73
N SER A 39 -17.92 -10.06 -8.77
CA SER A 39 -17.70 -10.81 -10.01
C SER A 39 -16.37 -10.46 -10.66
N LEU A 40 -15.67 -11.47 -11.15
CA LEU A 40 -14.39 -11.34 -11.84
C LEU A 40 -14.57 -10.52 -13.12
N PRO A 41 -13.79 -9.45 -13.35
CA PRO A 41 -13.88 -8.66 -14.57
C PRO A 41 -13.44 -9.45 -15.81
N GLU A 42 -13.96 -9.07 -16.98
CA GLU A 42 -13.58 -9.67 -18.25
C GLU A 42 -12.06 -9.59 -18.51
N GLY A 43 -11.49 -10.70 -18.95
CA GLY A 43 -10.06 -10.81 -19.23
C GLY A 43 -9.16 -11.04 -18.01
N PHE A 44 -9.73 -11.07 -16.81
CA PHE A 44 -9.03 -11.48 -15.61
C PHE A 44 -9.24 -12.96 -15.29
N GLN A 45 -8.29 -13.52 -14.59
CA GLN A 45 -8.34 -14.85 -14.02
C GLN A 45 -8.26 -14.73 -12.50
N ALA A 46 -9.16 -15.39 -11.77
CA ALA A 46 -8.95 -15.62 -10.36
C ALA A 46 -7.81 -16.63 -10.20
N VAL A 47 -6.81 -16.27 -9.44
CA VAL A 47 -5.64 -17.12 -9.21
C VAL A 47 -5.45 -17.34 -7.72
N ASN A 48 -5.09 -18.56 -7.37
CA ASN A 48 -4.86 -18.98 -6.00
C ASN A 48 -3.37 -19.24 -5.80
N PHE A 49 -2.86 -18.81 -4.65
CA PHE A 49 -1.51 -19.14 -4.22
C PHE A 49 -1.48 -19.29 -2.70
N ARG A 50 -0.50 -20.06 -2.24
CA ARG A 50 -0.33 -20.34 -0.83
C ARG A 50 0.79 -19.52 -0.23
N THR A 51 0.49 -18.85 0.88
CA THR A 51 1.49 -18.12 1.66
C THR A 51 2.38 -19.08 2.45
N SER A 52 3.55 -18.60 2.90
CA SER A 52 4.46 -19.43 3.70
C SER A 52 3.90 -19.82 5.07
N ASP A 53 2.94 -19.08 5.58
CA ASP A 53 2.14 -19.41 6.78
C ASP A 53 0.83 -20.13 6.46
N HIS A 54 0.76 -20.72 5.26
CA HIS A 54 -0.24 -21.70 4.82
C HIS A 54 -1.65 -21.16 4.53
N LEU A 55 -1.85 -19.87 4.36
CA LEU A 55 -3.12 -19.33 3.87
C LEU A 55 -3.22 -19.51 2.35
N GLU A 56 -4.42 -19.92 1.88
CA GLU A 56 -4.77 -19.91 0.46
C GLU A 56 -5.43 -18.57 0.14
N LEU A 57 -4.81 -17.76 -0.73
CA LEU A 57 -5.31 -16.44 -1.09
C LEU A 57 -5.74 -16.38 -2.53
N ILE A 58 -6.83 -15.67 -2.79
CA ILE A 58 -7.35 -15.35 -4.11
C ILE A 58 -6.89 -13.97 -4.51
N SER A 59 -6.34 -13.86 -5.70
CA SER A 59 -5.96 -12.61 -6.36
C SER A 59 -6.47 -12.59 -7.79
N TRP A 60 -6.44 -11.44 -8.45
CA TRP A 60 -6.86 -11.33 -9.84
C TRP A 60 -5.68 -11.04 -10.74
N TYR A 61 -5.53 -11.84 -11.78
CA TYR A 61 -4.43 -11.74 -12.71
C TYR A 61 -4.93 -11.60 -14.14
N ARG A 62 -4.35 -10.65 -14.88
CA ARG A 62 -4.49 -10.47 -16.32
C ARG A 62 -3.09 -10.48 -16.95
N PRO A 63 -2.78 -11.37 -17.90
CA PRO A 63 -1.49 -11.41 -18.56
C PRO A 63 -1.20 -10.13 -19.34
N ALA A 64 0.08 -9.74 -19.40
CA ALA A 64 0.54 -8.66 -20.26
C ALA A 64 0.42 -9.05 -21.74
N GLN A 65 0.22 -8.06 -22.60
CA GLN A 65 0.50 -8.21 -24.01
C GLN A 65 2.02 -8.39 -24.23
N LYS A 66 2.41 -9.00 -25.35
CA LYS A 66 3.82 -9.28 -25.63
C LYS A 66 4.69 -8.03 -25.45
N SER A 67 5.77 -8.15 -24.70
CA SER A 67 6.77 -7.12 -24.38
C SER A 67 6.38 -6.06 -23.33
N TYR A 68 5.16 -6.06 -22.83
CA TYR A 68 4.76 -5.18 -21.74
C TYR A 68 5.10 -5.81 -20.37
N PRO A 69 5.46 -5.01 -19.34
CA PRO A 69 5.63 -5.52 -17.99
C PRO A 69 4.29 -5.84 -17.31
N THR A 70 4.37 -6.61 -16.24
CA THR A 70 3.24 -6.89 -15.34
C THR A 70 3.30 -5.96 -14.13
N LEU A 71 2.23 -5.21 -13.92
CA LEU A 71 2.02 -4.38 -12.74
C LEU A 71 1.52 -5.25 -11.60
N VAL A 72 2.24 -5.27 -10.47
CA VAL A 72 1.82 -5.94 -9.23
C VAL A 72 1.27 -4.89 -8.30
N TYR A 73 -0.06 -4.85 -8.17
CA TYR A 73 -0.78 -3.80 -7.49
C TYR A 73 -1.11 -4.20 -6.05
N PHE A 74 -0.60 -3.43 -5.10
CA PHE A 74 -0.84 -3.51 -3.67
C PHE A 74 -1.81 -2.41 -3.26
N GLN A 75 -3.02 -2.80 -2.92
CA GLN A 75 -4.11 -1.86 -2.59
C GLN A 75 -3.92 -1.14 -1.26
N GLY A 76 -4.71 -0.08 -1.05
CA GLY A 76 -4.83 0.64 0.21
C GLY A 76 -5.52 -0.17 1.31
N ASN A 77 -5.75 0.47 2.46
CA ASN A 77 -6.29 -0.16 3.66
C ASN A 77 -7.79 -0.43 3.64
N GLY A 78 -8.54 0.16 2.70
CA GLY A 78 -9.99 0.02 2.62
C GLY A 78 -10.47 -0.70 1.37
N GLY A 79 -11.62 -1.37 1.48
CA GLY A 79 -12.27 -2.07 0.38
C GLY A 79 -11.64 -3.42 0.06
N ASN A 80 -11.60 -3.79 -1.23
CA ASN A 80 -10.93 -4.97 -1.76
C ASN A 80 -10.43 -4.72 -3.19
N ILE A 81 -9.82 -5.71 -3.82
CA ILE A 81 -9.19 -5.58 -5.16
C ILE A 81 -10.19 -5.19 -6.26
N SER A 82 -11.48 -5.50 -6.12
CA SER A 82 -12.49 -5.16 -7.12
C SER A 82 -12.69 -3.66 -7.27
N HIS A 83 -12.53 -2.91 -6.19
CA HIS A 83 -12.65 -1.45 -6.19
C HIS A 83 -11.52 -0.76 -6.97
N ARG A 84 -10.46 -1.51 -7.34
CA ARG A 84 -9.30 -0.99 -8.08
C ARG A 84 -9.40 -1.19 -9.59
N ILE A 85 -10.42 -1.93 -10.06
CA ILE A 85 -10.61 -2.19 -11.49
C ILE A 85 -10.81 -0.90 -12.28
N HIS A 86 -11.64 0.03 -11.76
CA HIS A 86 -11.93 1.27 -12.48
C HIS A 86 -10.64 2.07 -12.75
N LYS A 87 -9.85 2.33 -11.72
CA LYS A 87 -8.62 3.14 -11.85
C LYS A 87 -7.48 2.42 -12.58
N THR A 88 -7.43 1.10 -12.55
CA THR A 88 -6.39 0.32 -13.24
C THR A 88 -6.78 -0.06 -14.68
N ARG A 89 -8.03 0.18 -15.09
CA ARG A 89 -8.53 -0.15 -16.44
C ARG A 89 -7.66 0.42 -17.56
N PRO A 90 -7.30 1.70 -17.58
CA PRO A 90 -6.49 2.25 -18.67
C PRO A 90 -5.10 1.58 -18.77
N LEU A 91 -4.53 1.12 -17.66
CA LEU A 91 -3.23 0.44 -17.65
C LEU A 91 -3.30 -0.89 -18.40
N PHE A 92 -4.29 -1.74 -18.09
CA PHE A 92 -4.40 -3.01 -18.79
C PHE A 92 -4.98 -2.89 -20.21
N GLU A 93 -5.76 -1.85 -20.51
CA GLU A 93 -6.18 -1.53 -21.88
C GLU A 93 -5.00 -1.07 -22.74
N ALA A 94 -4.01 -0.39 -22.16
CA ALA A 94 -2.75 -0.05 -22.81
C ALA A 94 -1.81 -1.25 -23.04
N GLY A 95 -2.16 -2.45 -22.53
CA GLY A 95 -1.43 -3.69 -22.79
C GLY A 95 -0.59 -4.21 -21.63
N TYR A 96 -0.51 -3.48 -20.51
CA TYR A 96 0.21 -3.93 -19.31
C TYR A 96 -0.48 -5.14 -18.69
N GLY A 97 0.30 -6.10 -18.19
CA GLY A 97 -0.23 -7.14 -17.31
C GLY A 97 -0.61 -6.54 -15.96
N LEU A 98 -1.58 -7.14 -15.28
CA LEU A 98 -2.01 -6.66 -13.98
C LEU A 98 -2.23 -7.83 -13.02
N MET A 99 -1.58 -7.78 -11.87
CA MET A 99 -1.82 -8.64 -10.72
C MET A 99 -2.37 -7.78 -9.60
N LEU A 100 -3.68 -7.85 -9.35
CA LEU A 100 -4.30 -7.25 -8.18
C LEU A 100 -4.15 -8.22 -7.01
N VAL A 101 -3.29 -7.89 -6.06
CA VAL A 101 -2.96 -8.77 -4.94
C VAL A 101 -4.06 -8.72 -3.89
N GLY A 102 -4.76 -9.83 -3.72
CA GLY A 102 -5.75 -10.00 -2.66
C GLY A 102 -5.05 -10.24 -1.32
N TYR A 103 -5.28 -9.38 -0.35
CA TYR A 103 -4.72 -9.53 0.99
C TYR A 103 -5.55 -10.49 1.85
N ARG A 104 -4.89 -11.09 2.84
CA ARG A 104 -5.58 -11.81 3.93
C ARG A 104 -6.63 -10.94 4.61
N GLY A 105 -7.81 -11.49 4.85
CA GLY A 105 -8.95 -10.79 5.46
C GLY A 105 -9.74 -9.88 4.52
N TYR A 106 -9.29 -9.65 3.26
CA TYR A 106 -9.96 -8.83 2.27
C TYR A 106 -10.59 -9.68 1.16
N GLY A 107 -11.75 -9.25 0.63
CA GLY A 107 -12.38 -9.89 -0.53
C GLY A 107 -12.67 -11.38 -0.34
N GLY A 108 -13.05 -11.81 0.86
CA GLY A 108 -13.30 -13.20 1.21
C GLY A 108 -12.06 -14.05 1.46
N ASN A 109 -10.85 -13.50 1.37
CA ASN A 109 -9.62 -14.20 1.73
C ASN A 109 -9.56 -14.51 3.24
N PRO A 110 -9.04 -15.68 3.65
CA PRO A 110 -8.91 -16.05 5.05
C PRO A 110 -7.86 -15.22 5.79
N GLY A 111 -7.88 -15.31 7.11
CA GLY A 111 -6.92 -14.67 8.00
C GLY A 111 -7.29 -13.25 8.39
N SER A 112 -6.34 -12.54 9.01
CA SER A 112 -6.50 -11.16 9.46
C SER A 112 -5.29 -10.33 9.05
N PRO A 113 -5.49 -9.10 8.58
CA PRO A 113 -4.39 -8.27 8.08
C PRO A 113 -3.45 -7.83 9.22
N THR A 114 -2.17 -7.94 8.94
CA THR A 114 -1.06 -7.44 9.76
C THR A 114 0.08 -7.01 8.83
N GLU A 115 1.01 -6.19 9.28
CA GLU A 115 2.19 -5.81 8.50
C GLU A 115 2.93 -7.04 7.96
N ASP A 116 3.34 -7.94 8.85
CA ASP A 116 4.06 -9.16 8.46
C ASP A 116 3.22 -10.04 7.55
N GLY A 117 1.91 -10.16 7.83
CA GLY A 117 0.98 -10.92 7.02
C GLY A 117 0.90 -10.38 5.58
N LEU A 118 0.73 -9.07 5.40
CA LEU A 118 0.69 -8.46 4.08
C LEU A 118 2.00 -8.63 3.30
N TYR A 119 3.13 -8.66 4.01
CA TYR A 119 4.42 -8.98 3.39
C TYR A 119 4.51 -10.44 2.92
N LEU A 120 3.93 -11.40 3.68
CA LEU A 120 3.85 -12.80 3.27
C LEU A 120 2.93 -12.95 2.05
N ASP A 121 1.80 -12.26 2.03
CA ASP A 121 0.85 -12.25 0.90
C ASP A 121 1.52 -11.73 -0.38
N ALA A 122 2.25 -10.61 -0.26
CA ALA A 122 2.98 -10.01 -1.37
C ALA A 122 4.08 -10.93 -1.92
N ARG A 123 4.87 -11.59 -1.04
CA ARG A 123 5.89 -12.54 -1.48
C ARG A 123 5.28 -13.73 -2.21
N ALA A 124 4.17 -14.28 -1.70
CA ALA A 124 3.48 -15.39 -2.34
C ALA A 124 2.94 -15.01 -3.73
N ALA A 125 2.43 -13.78 -3.90
CA ALA A 125 2.02 -13.26 -5.20
C ALA A 125 3.20 -13.14 -6.19
N LEU A 126 4.37 -12.67 -5.72
CA LEU A 126 5.58 -12.59 -6.52
C LEU A 126 6.13 -13.97 -6.91
N ASP A 127 6.11 -14.93 -5.98
CA ASP A 127 6.51 -16.32 -6.25
C ASP A 127 5.57 -16.99 -7.26
N PHE A 128 4.26 -16.72 -7.17
CA PHE A 128 3.28 -17.19 -8.16
C PHE A 128 3.61 -16.67 -9.57
N LEU A 129 3.93 -15.39 -9.73
CA LEU A 129 4.30 -14.81 -11.01
C LEU A 129 5.61 -15.41 -11.53
N LYS A 130 6.61 -15.59 -10.65
CA LYS A 130 7.88 -16.26 -10.97
C LYS A 130 7.66 -17.70 -11.46
N ALA A 131 6.78 -18.46 -10.82
CA ALA A 131 6.43 -19.82 -11.24
C ALA A 131 5.77 -19.88 -12.62
N ARG A 132 5.17 -18.77 -13.07
CA ARG A 132 4.63 -18.59 -14.43
C ARG A 132 5.65 -18.08 -15.46
N GLY A 133 6.92 -17.99 -15.09
CA GLY A 133 7.99 -17.55 -15.96
C GLY A 133 8.12 -16.02 -16.10
N ILE A 134 7.40 -15.25 -15.29
CA ILE A 134 7.53 -13.79 -15.29
C ILE A 134 8.70 -13.41 -14.38
N THR A 135 9.74 -12.86 -14.99
CA THR A 135 10.96 -12.50 -14.23
C THR A 135 10.77 -11.17 -13.49
N LYS A 136 11.59 -10.94 -12.46
CA LYS A 136 11.53 -9.71 -11.68
C LYS A 136 11.79 -8.45 -12.51
N GLU A 137 12.56 -8.56 -13.59
CA GLU A 137 12.85 -7.49 -14.54
C GLU A 137 11.62 -7.11 -15.39
N GLN A 138 10.59 -7.94 -15.40
CA GLN A 138 9.30 -7.71 -16.07
C GLN A 138 8.23 -7.20 -15.10
N LEU A 139 8.55 -7.00 -13.81
CA LEU A 139 7.60 -6.56 -12.79
C LEU A 139 7.76 -5.06 -12.49
N VAL A 140 6.64 -4.37 -12.41
CA VAL A 140 6.52 -3.04 -11.81
C VAL A 140 5.67 -3.16 -10.56
N LEU A 141 6.19 -2.77 -9.41
CA LEU A 141 5.41 -2.78 -8.18
C LEU A 141 4.65 -1.46 -8.04
N VAL A 142 3.34 -1.54 -7.86
CA VAL A 142 2.47 -0.39 -7.64
C VAL A 142 1.89 -0.48 -6.24
N GLY A 143 2.05 0.56 -5.44
CA GLY A 143 1.54 0.61 -4.06
C GLY A 143 0.69 1.83 -3.80
N GLU A 144 -0.59 1.61 -3.48
CA GLU A 144 -1.55 2.64 -3.12
C GLU A 144 -1.65 2.79 -1.60
N SER A 145 -1.44 4.00 -1.07
CA SER A 145 -1.66 4.29 0.35
C SER A 145 -0.96 3.26 1.25
N LEU A 146 -1.68 2.45 2.05
CA LEU A 146 -1.13 1.34 2.83
C LEU A 146 -0.23 0.43 1.98
N GLY A 147 -0.67 0.09 0.77
CA GLY A 147 0.06 -0.76 -0.16
C GLY A 147 1.40 -0.19 -0.61
N SER A 148 1.61 1.13 -0.47
CA SER A 148 2.92 1.75 -0.74
C SER A 148 4.01 1.22 0.19
N GLY A 149 3.66 0.94 1.45
CA GLY A 149 4.58 0.29 2.41
C GLY A 149 4.91 -1.15 2.00
N VAL A 150 3.92 -1.88 1.47
CA VAL A 150 4.13 -3.24 0.95
C VAL A 150 5.03 -3.20 -0.29
N ALA A 151 4.76 -2.30 -1.25
CA ALA A 151 5.56 -2.13 -2.46
C ALA A 151 7.02 -1.76 -2.13
N VAL A 152 7.24 -0.82 -1.20
CA VAL A 152 8.57 -0.42 -0.73
C VAL A 152 9.29 -1.60 -0.08
N ARG A 153 8.62 -2.38 0.75
CA ARG A 153 9.21 -3.59 1.37
C ARG A 153 9.63 -4.59 0.31
N MET A 154 8.78 -4.94 -0.61
CA MET A 154 9.10 -5.89 -1.69
C MET A 154 10.24 -5.37 -2.57
N ALA A 155 10.21 -4.11 -2.98
CA ALA A 155 11.27 -3.51 -3.80
C ALA A 155 12.61 -3.39 -3.07
N SER A 156 12.61 -3.40 -1.73
CA SER A 156 13.85 -3.45 -0.93
C SER A 156 14.47 -4.85 -0.85
N GLU A 157 13.70 -5.89 -1.14
CA GLU A 157 14.12 -7.31 -1.11
C GLU A 157 14.53 -7.83 -2.50
N ILE A 158 13.83 -7.38 -3.56
CA ILE A 158 14.08 -7.82 -4.92
C ILE A 158 14.22 -6.63 -5.86
N ARG A 159 15.13 -6.76 -6.84
CA ARG A 159 15.31 -5.74 -7.88
C ARG A 159 14.32 -5.97 -9.01
N VAL A 160 13.23 -5.20 -9.02
CA VAL A 160 12.19 -5.20 -10.05
C VAL A 160 12.52 -4.22 -11.18
N LYS A 161 11.63 -4.08 -12.17
CA LYS A 161 11.79 -3.12 -13.28
C LYS A 161 11.65 -1.67 -12.82
N ALA A 162 10.60 -1.37 -12.05
CA ALA A 162 10.31 -0.05 -11.51
C ALA A 162 9.33 -0.13 -10.32
N VAL A 163 9.15 0.98 -9.61
CA VAL A 163 8.21 1.13 -8.50
C VAL A 163 7.37 2.39 -8.71
N ILE A 164 6.06 2.27 -8.51
CA ILE A 164 5.10 3.39 -8.49
C ILE A 164 4.45 3.45 -7.10
N LEU A 165 4.47 4.61 -6.48
CA LEU A 165 3.89 4.84 -5.15
C LEU A 165 2.84 5.95 -5.22
N GLU A 166 1.59 5.59 -4.93
CA GLU A 166 0.44 6.49 -4.89
C GLU A 166 0.13 6.87 -3.44
N ALA A 167 0.08 8.14 -3.12
CA ALA A 167 -0.15 8.70 -1.79
C ALA A 167 0.70 7.99 -0.69
N PRO A 168 2.04 7.86 -0.85
CA PRO A 168 2.86 7.10 0.07
C PRO A 168 3.18 7.87 1.35
N TYR A 169 3.64 7.11 2.36
CA TYR A 169 4.00 7.62 3.68
C TYR A 169 5.40 7.18 4.12
N THR A 170 5.94 7.86 5.13
CA THR A 170 7.23 7.51 5.77
C THR A 170 7.12 6.26 6.65
N SER A 171 6.06 6.19 7.45
CA SER A 171 5.63 5.03 8.23
C SER A 171 4.18 5.23 8.68
N THR A 172 3.45 4.16 8.96
CA THR A 172 2.13 4.25 9.58
C THR A 172 2.19 4.89 10.97
N VAL A 173 3.33 4.73 11.67
CA VAL A 173 3.59 5.41 12.95
C VAL A 173 3.59 6.93 12.78
N ASP A 174 4.25 7.45 11.74
CA ASP A 174 4.29 8.90 11.49
C ASP A 174 2.90 9.44 11.13
N VAL A 175 2.13 8.70 10.32
CA VAL A 175 0.75 9.05 9.97
C VAL A 175 -0.14 9.02 11.21
N GLY A 176 -0.11 7.94 11.97
CA GLY A 176 -0.91 7.79 13.18
C GLY A 176 -0.57 8.84 14.25
N GLN A 177 0.73 9.16 14.45
CA GLN A 177 1.15 10.20 15.38
C GLN A 177 0.71 11.61 14.94
N ALA A 178 0.61 11.84 13.62
CA ALA A 178 0.11 13.12 13.10
C ALA A 178 -1.42 13.25 13.28
N ALA A 179 -2.16 12.16 13.11
CA ALA A 179 -3.60 12.13 13.28
C ALA A 179 -4.02 12.13 14.77
N TYR A 180 -3.29 11.40 15.61
CA TYR A 180 -3.60 11.19 17.02
C TYR A 180 -2.44 11.70 17.90
N PHE A 181 -2.15 13.00 17.80
CA PHE A 181 -1.01 13.63 18.48
C PHE A 181 -1.02 13.47 20.01
N PHE A 182 -2.19 13.27 20.61
CA PHE A 182 -2.41 13.08 22.04
C PHE A 182 -2.20 11.63 22.52
N LEU A 183 -2.01 10.67 21.60
CA LEU A 183 -1.70 9.28 21.92
C LEU A 183 -0.21 8.99 21.74
N PRO A 184 0.40 8.12 22.54
CA PRO A 184 1.80 7.73 22.38
C PRO A 184 1.95 6.66 21.26
N VAL A 185 1.54 7.00 20.04
CA VAL A 185 1.48 6.09 18.88
C VAL A 185 2.81 5.39 18.61
N ARG A 186 3.93 6.13 18.75
CA ARG A 186 5.29 5.59 18.54
C ARG A 186 5.65 4.42 19.44
N LEU A 187 5.06 4.35 20.64
CA LEU A 187 5.30 3.29 21.61
C LEU A 187 4.35 2.10 21.44
N LEU A 188 3.14 2.36 20.93
CA LEU A 188 2.04 1.39 20.95
C LEU A 188 1.80 0.69 19.62
N MET A 189 2.20 1.31 18.50
CA MET A 189 1.87 0.81 17.18
C MET A 189 2.65 -0.44 16.81
N TYR A 190 1.94 -1.54 16.50
CA TYR A 190 2.51 -2.82 16.10
C TYR A 190 2.88 -2.84 14.62
N ASP A 191 1.92 -2.50 13.76
CA ASP A 191 2.07 -2.55 12.30
C ASP A 191 2.62 -1.20 11.82
N ARG A 192 3.93 -1.12 11.58
CA ARG A 192 4.70 0.14 11.44
C ARG A 192 4.97 0.57 10.01
N PHE A 193 5.08 -0.39 9.08
CA PHE A 193 5.42 -0.18 7.66
C PHE A 193 6.50 0.89 7.47
N PRO A 194 7.75 0.65 7.87
CA PRO A 194 8.79 1.67 7.97
C PRO A 194 9.41 1.98 6.59
N SER A 195 8.61 2.56 5.68
CA SER A 195 9.02 2.88 4.30
C SER A 195 10.26 3.76 4.25
N ILE A 196 10.39 4.70 5.20
CA ILE A 196 11.53 5.64 5.25
C ILE A 196 12.87 4.95 5.45
N ASP A 197 12.88 3.82 6.17
CA ASP A 197 14.10 3.06 6.48
C ASP A 197 14.50 2.14 5.32
N LEU A 198 13.58 1.87 4.41
CA LEU A 198 13.74 0.92 3.31
C LEU A 198 13.92 1.60 1.94
N ILE A 199 13.30 2.77 1.72
CA ILE A 199 13.24 3.42 0.42
C ILE A 199 14.64 3.69 -0.19
N GLY A 200 15.63 3.96 0.64
CA GLY A 200 17.02 4.16 0.23
C GLY A 200 17.73 2.90 -0.32
N ARG A 201 17.12 1.72 -0.18
CA ARG A 201 17.63 0.46 -0.76
C ARG A 201 17.15 0.24 -2.18
N ILE A 202 16.10 0.94 -2.62
CA ILE A 202 15.53 0.83 -3.96
C ILE A 202 16.45 1.55 -4.95
N GLN A 203 16.91 0.82 -5.97
CA GLN A 203 17.88 1.29 -6.98
C GLN A 203 17.32 1.14 -8.40
N VAL A 204 16.01 1.15 -8.54
CA VAL A 204 15.29 1.08 -9.82
C VAL A 204 14.48 2.36 -10.01
N PRO A 205 14.02 2.66 -11.24
CA PRO A 205 13.15 3.82 -11.48
C PRO A 205 11.98 3.87 -10.51
N LEU A 206 11.80 5.00 -9.83
CA LEU A 206 10.76 5.26 -8.85
C LEU A 206 9.90 6.44 -9.28
N LEU A 207 8.61 6.21 -9.37
CA LEU A 207 7.59 7.26 -9.49
C LEU A 207 6.84 7.41 -8.17
N LEU A 208 6.70 8.65 -7.69
CA LEU A 208 5.89 8.98 -6.52
C LEU A 208 4.82 10.01 -6.90
N ILE A 209 3.55 9.69 -6.63
CA ILE A 209 2.42 10.57 -6.90
C ILE A 209 1.69 10.86 -5.60
N HIS A 210 1.41 12.15 -5.30
CA HIS A 210 0.76 12.53 -4.06
C HIS A 210 -0.07 13.80 -4.24
N GLY A 211 -1.29 13.80 -3.68
CA GLY A 211 -2.15 14.97 -3.68
C GLY A 211 -1.68 16.04 -2.68
N GLU A 212 -1.66 17.32 -3.08
CA GLU A 212 -1.26 18.39 -2.18
C GLU A 212 -2.30 18.70 -1.10
N ALA A 213 -3.57 18.35 -1.36
CA ALA A 213 -4.69 18.49 -0.41
C ALA A 213 -4.98 17.20 0.37
N ASP A 214 -4.07 16.21 0.36
CA ASP A 214 -4.23 14.96 1.11
C ASP A 214 -4.31 15.22 2.62
N ASN A 215 -5.48 14.99 3.18
CA ASN A 215 -5.80 15.19 4.60
C ASN A 215 -5.71 13.89 5.42
N ILE A 216 -5.47 12.73 4.76
CA ILE A 216 -5.27 11.43 5.40
C ILE A 216 -3.78 11.17 5.60
N ILE A 217 -3.00 11.27 4.54
CA ILE A 217 -1.54 11.17 4.57
C ILE A 217 -0.94 12.52 4.16
N PRO A 218 -0.65 13.41 5.12
CA PRO A 218 -0.10 14.73 4.81
C PRO A 218 1.08 14.68 3.86
N ILE A 219 1.06 15.49 2.80
CA ILE A 219 2.04 15.52 1.70
C ILE A 219 3.50 15.61 2.18
N ARG A 220 3.74 16.17 3.38
CA ARG A 220 5.09 16.22 3.96
C ARG A 220 5.74 14.84 4.09
N PHE A 221 4.95 13.77 4.25
CA PHE A 221 5.46 12.40 4.34
C PHE A 221 5.90 11.88 2.97
N GLY A 222 5.11 12.11 1.92
CA GLY A 222 5.51 11.79 0.54
C GLY A 222 6.76 12.57 0.12
N ARG A 223 6.81 13.87 0.40
CA ARG A 223 7.99 14.71 0.11
C ARG A 223 9.24 14.24 0.86
N ARG A 224 9.10 13.84 2.14
CA ARG A 224 10.21 13.31 2.93
C ARG A 224 10.67 11.95 2.38
N LEU A 225 9.74 11.06 2.03
CA LEU A 225 10.05 9.77 1.44
C LEU A 225 10.78 9.94 0.11
N PHE A 226 10.28 10.83 -0.77
CA PHE A 226 10.91 11.15 -2.04
C PHE A 226 12.32 11.71 -1.86
N LYS A 227 12.53 12.62 -0.91
CA LYS A 227 13.86 13.16 -0.61
C LYS A 227 14.87 12.06 -0.26
N THR A 228 14.44 11.03 0.47
CA THR A 228 15.28 9.91 0.95
C THR A 228 15.54 8.85 -0.15
N ALA A 229 14.63 8.70 -1.10
CA ALA A 229 14.76 7.78 -2.22
C ALA A 229 15.99 8.13 -3.09
N LYS A 230 16.62 7.08 -3.67
CA LYS A 230 17.77 7.22 -4.59
C LYS A 230 17.30 7.45 -6.03
N GLN A 231 18.21 7.94 -6.86
CA GLN A 231 18.01 8.04 -8.31
C GLN A 231 18.07 6.63 -8.96
N PRO A 232 17.37 6.44 -10.10
CA PRO A 232 16.51 7.40 -10.79
C PRO A 232 15.13 7.50 -10.12
N LYS A 233 14.62 8.72 -9.92
CA LYS A 233 13.31 8.96 -9.30
C LYS A 233 12.66 10.21 -9.85
N GLU A 234 11.32 10.20 -9.92
CA GLU A 234 10.50 11.38 -10.20
C GLU A 234 9.30 11.45 -9.27
N ALA A 235 8.73 12.63 -9.09
CA ALA A 235 7.54 12.82 -8.26
C ALA A 235 6.60 13.84 -8.89
N HIS A 236 5.30 13.57 -8.75
CA HIS A 236 4.20 14.45 -9.11
C HIS A 236 3.40 14.77 -7.85
N PHE A 237 3.45 16.04 -7.44
CA PHE A 237 2.64 16.57 -6.35
C PHE A 237 1.48 17.33 -6.97
N ILE A 238 0.27 16.76 -6.90
CA ILE A 238 -0.88 17.21 -7.68
C ILE A 238 -1.65 18.25 -6.88
N ALA A 239 -1.65 19.49 -7.35
CA ALA A 239 -2.40 20.59 -6.72
C ALA A 239 -3.91 20.29 -6.70
N GLY A 240 -4.55 20.51 -5.56
CA GLY A 240 -5.99 20.30 -5.37
C GLY A 240 -6.42 18.85 -5.17
N ALA A 241 -5.60 17.86 -5.51
CA ALA A 241 -5.90 16.47 -5.29
C ALA A 241 -5.78 16.09 -3.80
N GLY A 242 -6.73 15.29 -3.32
CA GLY A 242 -6.73 14.69 -1.99
C GLY A 242 -6.10 13.30 -1.97
N HIS A 243 -6.58 12.45 -1.03
CA HIS A 243 -6.08 11.10 -0.87
C HIS A 243 -6.70 10.10 -1.85
N ASN A 244 -8.00 10.23 -2.10
CA ASN A 244 -8.79 9.21 -2.80
C ASN A 244 -9.18 9.60 -4.23
N ASP A 245 -8.84 10.79 -4.68
CA ASP A 245 -9.26 11.38 -5.97
C ASP A 245 -8.10 11.64 -6.94
N LEU A 246 -6.93 11.01 -6.71
CA LEU A 246 -5.78 11.12 -7.62
C LEU A 246 -6.12 10.70 -9.05
N PHE A 247 -7.04 9.73 -9.20
CA PHE A 247 -7.48 9.24 -10.51
C PHE A 247 -8.17 10.35 -11.32
N GLU A 248 -9.04 11.13 -10.68
CA GLU A 248 -9.76 12.26 -11.28
C GLU A 248 -8.82 13.42 -11.63
N HIS A 249 -7.62 13.43 -11.05
CA HIS A 249 -6.58 14.44 -11.26
C HIS A 249 -5.43 13.95 -12.18
N GLY A 250 -5.67 12.96 -13.03
CA GLY A 250 -4.71 12.55 -14.07
C GLY A 250 -3.65 11.55 -13.61
N LEU A 251 -3.88 10.83 -12.51
CA LEU A 251 -2.98 9.76 -12.02
C LEU A 251 -2.54 8.82 -13.14
N THR A 252 -3.50 8.30 -13.91
CA THR A 252 -3.24 7.29 -14.93
C THR A 252 -2.36 7.78 -16.08
N ASP A 253 -2.53 9.04 -16.50
CA ASP A 253 -1.69 9.63 -17.56
C ASP A 253 -0.24 9.73 -17.09
N ILE A 254 -0.01 10.14 -15.83
CA ILE A 254 1.31 10.18 -15.22
C ILE A 254 1.95 8.78 -15.16
N GLU A 255 1.18 7.77 -14.77
CA GLU A 255 1.65 6.38 -14.72
C GLU A 255 2.00 5.83 -16.10
N LEU A 256 1.13 6.05 -17.11
CA LEU A 256 1.36 5.61 -18.48
C LEU A 256 2.60 6.29 -19.09
N ASP A 257 2.77 7.58 -18.87
CA ASP A 257 3.95 8.33 -19.32
C ASP A 257 5.24 7.81 -18.69
N PHE A 258 5.22 7.50 -17.38
CA PHE A 258 6.35 6.90 -16.70
C PHE A 258 6.66 5.52 -17.25
N LEU A 259 5.66 4.66 -17.37
CA LEU A 259 5.79 3.29 -17.85
C LEU A 259 6.32 3.22 -19.29
N ALA A 260 5.88 4.14 -20.15
CA ALA A 260 6.33 4.21 -21.56
C ALA A 260 7.82 4.54 -21.72
N ARG A 261 8.41 5.25 -20.73
CA ARG A 261 9.83 5.63 -20.70
C ARG A 261 10.75 4.56 -20.11
N LEU A 262 10.18 3.49 -19.52
CA LEU A 262 10.99 2.41 -18.97
C LEU A 262 11.71 1.64 -20.09
N PRO A 263 12.97 1.23 -19.92
CA PRO A 263 13.65 0.37 -20.88
C PRO A 263 12.85 -0.89 -21.17
N ARG A 264 12.75 -1.27 -22.45
CA ARG A 264 12.05 -2.50 -22.89
C ARG A 264 12.85 -3.75 -22.55
#